data_6cc45676d3a592e12b77a57c14d083b8
#
_entry.id   6cc45676d3a592e12b77a57c14d083b8
#
_cell.length_a   1.000
_cell.length_b   1.000
_cell.length_c   1.000
_cell.angle_alpha   90.00
_cell.angle_beta   90.00
_cell.angle_gamma   90.00
#
_symmetry.space_group_name_H-M   'P 1'
#
loop_
_entity.id
_entity.type
_entity.pdbx_description
1 polymer ?
#
loop_
_entity_poly.entity_id
_entity_poly.type
_entity_poly.pdbx_seq_one_letter_code
_entity_poly.pdbx_strand_id
1 'polypeptide(L)'
;MKPKILLLAGEQSGVLYAERLAEFLRARTAVEIRGYGDYGFKTADLAVFGIWEVLRRIFYFLRVARTMKRAIREWRPDAVVTIDYPGMNLKLAAYAKGLGIPAVHVVCPQVWAWHRGRVPKVAAALTELLCFFPFEPEIFKGTGLDAKFIGHPLVRMAESETKQLAAAVGTDPEPCKTVALLPGSRMGEVKRILPRLLKSVSLMQRGQTLTDRGQPMRIVIPAANEAAEREIKRIIGTFDGLPPIEVQRGNARDLLRKATCAAVASGTATLEAALARCPTVLVYAVSPLLAAILRRAITGVRHAGLANIVAEKCGFEPPMPELLQEAFTPEAVAEYLSRWLSDESARAEAIGKLDGAMAYLKADGEPLALAAREILSRAGGGK
;
A
#
# COMPACT_ATOMS: atom_id res chain seq x y z
N MET A 1 -11.43 -34.40 -8.08
CA MET A 1 -10.34 -34.30 -7.07
C MET A 1 -10.35 -32.89 -6.48
N LYS A 2 -9.91 -32.71 -5.24
CA LYS A 2 -9.77 -31.35 -4.65
C LYS A 2 -8.60 -30.65 -5.31
N PRO A 3 -8.76 -29.43 -5.89
CA PRO A 3 -7.63 -28.68 -6.40
C PRO A 3 -6.58 -28.42 -5.31
N LYS A 4 -5.32 -28.54 -5.69
CA LYS A 4 -4.16 -28.27 -4.82
C LYS A 4 -3.56 -26.93 -5.21
N ILE A 5 -3.54 -25.97 -4.31
CA ILE A 5 -3.03 -24.63 -4.57
C ILE A 5 -1.87 -24.31 -3.62
N LEU A 6 -0.70 -23.99 -4.18
CA LEU A 6 0.41 -23.44 -3.41
C LEU A 6 0.31 -21.92 -3.42
N LEU A 7 -0.05 -21.33 -2.25
CA LEU A 7 -0.30 -19.89 -2.10
C LEU A 7 0.84 -19.22 -1.32
N LEU A 8 1.62 -18.38 -1.97
CA LEU A 8 2.85 -17.81 -1.45
C LEU A 8 2.76 -16.28 -1.34
N ALA A 9 2.75 -15.75 -0.12
CA ALA A 9 2.80 -14.33 0.19
C ALA A 9 4.06 -14.01 1.02
N GLY A 10 4.87 -13.06 0.57
CA GLY A 10 6.17 -12.74 1.16
C GLY A 10 6.21 -11.48 2.02
N GLU A 11 5.16 -10.66 2.00
CA GLU A 11 5.06 -9.40 2.74
C GLU A 11 3.76 -9.35 3.55
N GLN A 12 3.71 -8.46 4.56
CA GLN A 12 2.58 -8.40 5.48
C GLN A 12 1.26 -8.02 4.79
N SER A 13 1.31 -7.08 3.83
CA SER A 13 0.16 -6.76 2.98
C SER A 13 -0.29 -7.94 2.13
N GLY A 14 0.66 -8.68 1.57
CA GLY A 14 0.40 -9.89 0.80
C GLY A 14 -0.24 -11.01 1.63
N VAL A 15 0.08 -11.12 2.92
CA VAL A 15 -0.56 -12.10 3.82
C VAL A 15 -2.04 -11.83 3.99
N LEU A 16 -2.42 -10.57 4.21
CA LEU A 16 -3.84 -10.19 4.33
C LEU A 16 -4.63 -10.56 3.06
N TYR A 17 -4.03 -10.32 1.89
CA TYR A 17 -4.66 -10.71 0.62
C TYR A 17 -4.71 -12.23 0.44
N ALA A 18 -3.67 -12.95 0.90
CA ALA A 18 -3.62 -14.41 0.83
C ALA A 18 -4.70 -15.08 1.70
N GLU A 19 -4.89 -14.59 2.93
CA GLU A 19 -5.92 -15.08 3.84
C GLU A 19 -7.31 -14.91 3.26
N ARG A 20 -7.64 -13.69 2.80
CA ARG A 20 -8.93 -13.43 2.15
C ARG A 20 -9.12 -14.21 0.85
N LEU A 21 -8.08 -14.32 0.04
CA LEU A 21 -8.12 -15.13 -1.19
C LEU A 21 -8.38 -16.61 -0.86
N ALA A 22 -7.75 -17.14 0.18
CA ALA A 22 -8.00 -18.51 0.64
C ALA A 22 -9.45 -18.73 1.11
N GLU A 23 -10.07 -17.74 1.75
CA GLU A 23 -11.49 -17.77 2.10
C GLU A 23 -12.37 -17.85 0.84
N PHE A 24 -12.13 -17.02 -0.18
CA PHE A 24 -12.87 -17.05 -1.43
C PHE A 24 -12.68 -18.35 -2.23
N LEU A 25 -11.48 -18.92 -2.21
CA LEU A 25 -11.20 -20.22 -2.81
C LEU A 25 -12.00 -21.33 -2.13
N ARG A 26 -11.97 -21.38 -0.79
CA ARG A 26 -12.70 -22.38 0.01
C ARG A 26 -14.22 -22.24 -0.10
N ALA A 27 -14.73 -21.03 -0.26
CA ALA A 27 -16.15 -20.76 -0.42
C ALA A 27 -16.68 -21.29 -1.77
N ARG A 28 -15.83 -21.44 -2.80
CA ARG A 28 -16.23 -21.91 -4.13
C ARG A 28 -16.10 -23.41 -4.32
N THR A 29 -15.11 -24.02 -3.72
CA THR A 29 -14.85 -25.46 -3.85
C THR A 29 -14.01 -26.00 -2.70
N ALA A 30 -14.11 -27.31 -2.47
CA ALA A 30 -13.19 -27.98 -1.56
C ALA A 30 -11.78 -27.94 -2.17
N VAL A 31 -10.87 -27.16 -1.58
CA VAL A 31 -9.51 -26.94 -2.06
C VAL A 31 -8.50 -27.26 -0.98
N GLU A 32 -7.33 -27.85 -1.35
CA GLU A 32 -6.18 -27.99 -0.46
C GLU A 32 -5.21 -26.83 -0.73
N ILE A 33 -4.96 -26.00 0.28
CA ILE A 33 -4.08 -24.84 0.18
C ILE A 33 -2.89 -25.06 1.11
N ARG A 34 -1.66 -24.87 0.58
CA ARG A 34 -0.43 -24.81 1.35
C ARG A 34 0.31 -23.52 1.06
N GLY A 35 1.04 -23.00 2.05
CA GLY A 35 1.84 -21.80 1.95
C GLY A 35 3.23 -21.96 2.55
N TYR A 36 3.96 -20.86 2.73
CA TYR A 36 5.28 -20.87 3.37
C TYR A 36 5.25 -21.50 4.77
N GLY A 37 4.16 -21.27 5.54
CA GLY A 37 3.99 -21.79 6.90
C GLY A 37 4.01 -23.31 6.99
N ASP A 38 3.40 -24.00 6.02
CA ASP A 38 3.33 -25.46 5.96
C ASP A 38 4.70 -26.11 5.76
N TYR A 39 5.70 -25.31 5.38
CA TYR A 39 7.09 -25.74 5.18
C TYR A 39 8.05 -25.13 6.23
N GLY A 40 7.49 -24.58 7.33
CA GLY A 40 8.26 -24.09 8.47
C GLY A 40 8.85 -22.70 8.29
N PHE A 41 8.35 -21.87 7.34
CA PHE A 41 8.82 -20.51 7.13
C PHE A 41 7.77 -19.49 7.57
N LYS A 42 8.16 -18.58 8.46
CA LYS A 42 7.28 -17.46 8.84
C LYS A 42 7.38 -16.34 7.81
N THR A 43 6.26 -15.79 7.38
CA THR A 43 6.24 -14.68 6.42
C THR A 43 6.97 -13.44 6.96
N ALA A 44 6.90 -13.18 8.27
CA ALA A 44 7.65 -12.10 8.92
C ALA A 44 9.17 -12.21 8.70
N ASP A 45 9.72 -13.43 8.57
CA ASP A 45 11.14 -13.65 8.32
C ASP A 45 11.53 -13.43 6.85
N LEU A 46 10.55 -13.39 5.95
CA LEU A 46 10.73 -13.12 4.52
C LEU A 46 10.69 -11.62 4.21
N ALA A 47 9.98 -10.83 5.02
CA ALA A 47 9.83 -9.39 4.88
C ALA A 47 11.12 -8.65 5.30
N VAL A 48 12.14 -8.68 4.44
CA VAL A 48 13.44 -8.07 4.69
C VAL A 48 13.63 -6.87 3.76
N PHE A 49 14.00 -5.72 4.32
CA PHE A 49 14.23 -4.48 3.60
C PHE A 49 15.71 -4.09 3.59
N GLY A 50 16.25 -3.92 2.38
CA GLY A 50 17.61 -3.42 2.17
C GLY A 50 18.62 -4.50 1.75
N ILE A 51 19.57 -4.08 0.90
CA ILE A 51 20.58 -4.96 0.28
C ILE A 51 21.44 -5.67 1.35
N TRP A 52 21.83 -4.97 2.40
CA TRP A 52 22.67 -5.52 3.46
C TRP A 52 21.97 -6.61 4.29
N GLU A 53 20.68 -6.45 4.54
CA GLU A 53 19.92 -7.44 5.28
C GLU A 53 19.64 -8.69 4.45
N VAL A 54 19.39 -8.50 3.14
CA VAL A 54 19.29 -9.62 2.17
C VAL A 54 20.63 -10.37 2.08
N LEU A 55 21.77 -9.69 2.01
CA LEU A 55 23.09 -10.32 1.98
C LEU A 55 23.37 -11.13 3.26
N ARG A 56 23.04 -10.59 4.44
CA ARG A 56 23.19 -11.31 5.71
C ARG A 56 22.35 -12.59 5.77
N ARG A 57 21.19 -12.60 5.11
CA ARG A 57 20.24 -13.71 5.11
C ARG A 57 20.24 -14.52 3.80
N ILE A 58 21.25 -14.39 2.96
CA ILE A 58 21.28 -15.03 1.64
C ILE A 58 21.11 -16.56 1.73
N PHE A 59 21.76 -17.20 2.70
CA PHE A 59 21.64 -18.64 2.91
C PHE A 59 20.23 -19.06 3.34
N TYR A 60 19.55 -18.22 4.15
CA TYR A 60 18.15 -18.43 4.51
C TYR A 60 17.25 -18.38 3.28
N PHE A 61 17.38 -17.35 2.44
CA PHE A 61 16.61 -17.23 1.20
C PHE A 61 16.91 -18.37 0.21
N LEU A 62 18.13 -18.81 0.12
CA LEU A 62 18.49 -19.98 -0.70
C LEU A 62 17.85 -21.26 -0.16
N ARG A 63 17.79 -21.44 1.16
CA ARG A 63 17.10 -22.56 1.81
C ARG A 63 15.60 -22.52 1.51
N VAL A 64 14.94 -21.35 1.70
CA VAL A 64 13.53 -21.16 1.35
C VAL A 64 13.27 -21.52 -0.11
N ALA A 65 14.06 -20.96 -1.04
CA ALA A 65 13.90 -21.25 -2.47
C ALA A 65 14.05 -22.73 -2.82
N ARG A 66 15.05 -23.43 -2.24
CA ARG A 66 15.24 -24.86 -2.46
C ARG A 66 14.09 -25.69 -1.91
N THR A 67 13.63 -25.40 -0.68
CA THR A 67 12.52 -26.10 -0.05
C THR A 67 11.22 -25.90 -0.84
N MET A 68 10.92 -24.66 -1.27
CA MET A 68 9.71 -24.40 -2.06
C MET A 68 9.75 -25.05 -3.46
N LYS A 69 10.89 -25.04 -4.14
CA LYS A 69 11.06 -25.78 -5.40
C LYS A 69 10.87 -27.29 -5.23
N ARG A 70 11.37 -27.84 -4.12
CA ARG A 70 11.16 -29.24 -3.77
C ARG A 70 9.67 -29.52 -3.53
N ALA A 71 9.00 -28.66 -2.75
CA ALA A 71 7.56 -28.75 -2.50
C ALA A 71 6.72 -28.71 -3.80
N ILE A 72 7.03 -27.78 -4.71
CA ILE A 72 6.36 -27.69 -6.03
C ILE A 72 6.52 -29.01 -6.81
N ARG A 73 7.71 -29.58 -6.82
CA ARG A 73 8.00 -30.81 -7.56
C ARG A 73 7.36 -32.06 -6.94
N GLU A 74 7.39 -32.18 -5.61
CA GLU A 74 6.92 -33.38 -4.89
C GLU A 74 5.40 -33.37 -4.68
N TRP A 75 4.85 -32.24 -4.25
CA TRP A 75 3.40 -32.12 -3.99
C TRP A 75 2.58 -31.93 -5.27
N ARG A 76 3.19 -31.43 -6.35
CA ARG A 76 2.55 -31.21 -7.67
C ARG A 76 1.24 -30.46 -7.51
N PRO A 77 1.24 -29.18 -7.10
CA PRO A 77 0.02 -28.38 -7.02
C PRO A 77 -0.60 -28.21 -8.43
N ASP A 78 -1.92 -28.08 -8.50
CA ASP A 78 -2.64 -27.78 -9.73
C ASP A 78 -2.44 -26.31 -10.16
N ALA A 79 -2.08 -25.43 -9.22
CA ALA A 79 -1.62 -24.06 -9.50
C ALA A 79 -0.66 -23.55 -8.40
N VAL A 80 0.31 -22.72 -8.81
CA VAL A 80 1.15 -21.93 -7.90
C VAL A 80 0.69 -20.49 -7.98
N VAL A 81 0.21 -19.96 -6.86
CA VAL A 81 -0.27 -18.58 -6.71
C VAL A 81 0.72 -17.82 -5.85
N THR A 82 1.23 -16.73 -6.38
CA THR A 82 2.18 -15.87 -5.66
C THR A 82 1.57 -14.48 -5.51
N ILE A 83 1.72 -13.87 -4.33
CA ILE A 83 1.18 -12.54 -4.03
C ILE A 83 2.32 -11.62 -3.66
N ASP A 84 2.46 -10.53 -4.43
CA ASP A 84 3.51 -9.52 -4.23
C ASP A 84 4.91 -10.15 -4.11
N TYR A 85 5.88 -9.46 -3.49
CA TYR A 85 7.24 -9.97 -3.23
C TYR A 85 7.95 -10.54 -4.48
N PRO A 86 8.08 -9.76 -5.56
CA PRO A 86 8.48 -10.26 -6.88
C PRO A 86 9.89 -10.86 -6.93
N GLY A 87 10.76 -10.51 -6.00
CA GLY A 87 12.14 -11.00 -5.96
C GLY A 87 12.26 -12.52 -5.85
N MET A 88 11.50 -13.14 -4.95
CA MET A 88 11.46 -14.58 -4.72
C MET A 88 10.31 -15.23 -5.50
N ASN A 89 9.13 -14.65 -5.41
CA ASN A 89 7.90 -15.22 -5.93
C ASN A 89 7.94 -15.44 -7.44
N LEU A 90 8.47 -14.52 -8.23
CA LEU A 90 8.62 -14.71 -9.68
C LEU A 90 9.60 -15.83 -10.05
N LYS A 91 10.62 -16.10 -9.21
CA LYS A 91 11.54 -17.24 -9.44
C LYS A 91 10.86 -18.57 -9.19
N LEU A 92 9.97 -18.63 -8.18
CA LEU A 92 9.18 -19.83 -7.87
C LEU A 92 8.08 -20.04 -8.90
N ALA A 93 7.42 -18.97 -9.34
CA ALA A 93 6.44 -18.99 -10.42
C ALA A 93 7.03 -19.50 -11.74
N ALA A 94 8.20 -18.97 -12.14
CA ALA A 94 8.92 -19.43 -13.33
C ALA A 94 9.30 -20.92 -13.23
N TYR A 95 9.71 -21.39 -12.04
CA TYR A 95 10.02 -22.78 -11.83
C TYR A 95 8.78 -23.68 -11.96
N ALA A 96 7.64 -23.28 -11.41
CA ALA A 96 6.37 -23.98 -11.54
C ALA A 96 5.92 -24.07 -13.01
N LYS A 97 5.95 -22.93 -13.72
CA LYS A 97 5.61 -22.85 -15.16
C LYS A 97 6.50 -23.77 -15.99
N GLY A 98 7.80 -23.84 -15.68
CA GLY A 98 8.73 -24.76 -16.34
C GLY A 98 8.43 -26.26 -16.11
N LEU A 99 7.65 -26.60 -15.08
CA LEU A 99 7.13 -27.94 -14.81
C LEU A 99 5.73 -28.18 -15.40
N GLY A 100 5.19 -27.24 -16.18
CA GLY A 100 3.86 -27.30 -16.74
C GLY A 100 2.75 -26.97 -15.72
N ILE A 101 3.09 -26.42 -14.54
CA ILE A 101 2.13 -26.03 -13.50
C ILE A 101 1.77 -24.55 -13.73
N PRO A 102 0.48 -24.19 -13.83
CA PRO A 102 0.04 -22.81 -13.96
C PRO A 102 0.59 -21.94 -12.82
N ALA A 103 1.19 -20.81 -13.21
CA ALA A 103 1.77 -19.83 -12.27
C ALA A 103 1.01 -18.51 -12.37
N VAL A 104 0.20 -18.21 -11.35
CA VAL A 104 -0.58 -16.98 -11.24
C VAL A 104 0.10 -16.03 -10.26
N HIS A 105 0.27 -14.77 -10.67
CA HIS A 105 0.81 -13.75 -9.76
C HIS A 105 -0.23 -12.67 -9.51
N VAL A 106 -0.47 -12.37 -8.26
CA VAL A 106 -1.38 -11.32 -7.81
C VAL A 106 -0.54 -10.14 -7.34
N VAL A 107 -0.91 -8.94 -7.70
CA VAL A 107 -0.18 -7.67 -7.58
C VAL A 107 0.95 -7.55 -8.62
N CYS A 108 0.73 -6.67 -9.58
CA CYS A 108 1.73 -6.40 -10.62
C CYS A 108 3.05 -5.86 -10.01
N PRO A 109 4.20 -6.45 -10.35
CA PRO A 109 5.47 -5.84 -10.00
C PRO A 109 5.57 -4.43 -10.58
N GLN A 110 6.11 -3.48 -9.81
CA GLN A 110 6.17 -2.06 -10.18
C GLN A 110 7.14 -1.77 -11.36
N VAL A 111 7.09 -2.59 -12.41
CA VAL A 111 7.90 -2.40 -13.64
C VAL A 111 7.55 -1.11 -14.38
N TRP A 112 6.38 -0.55 -14.11
CA TRP A 112 5.92 0.72 -14.65
C TRP A 112 6.60 1.94 -14.01
N ALA A 113 7.08 1.82 -12.78
CA ALA A 113 7.79 2.90 -12.08
C ALA A 113 9.30 2.85 -12.38
N TRP A 114 9.86 1.68 -12.43
CA TRP A 114 11.30 1.47 -12.59
C TRP A 114 11.59 0.11 -13.25
N HIS A 115 12.66 0.04 -14.04
CA HIS A 115 13.10 -1.19 -14.72
C HIS A 115 12.06 -1.80 -15.71
N ARG A 116 11.52 -1.00 -16.63
CA ARG A 116 10.65 -1.48 -17.73
C ARG A 116 11.25 -2.66 -18.51
N GLY A 117 12.56 -2.75 -18.64
CA GLY A 117 13.26 -3.88 -19.26
C GLY A 117 13.00 -5.24 -18.61
N ARG A 118 12.36 -5.28 -17.42
CA ARG A 118 11.98 -6.54 -16.76
C ARG A 118 10.66 -7.12 -17.26
N VAL A 119 9.87 -6.37 -18.04
CA VAL A 119 8.57 -6.83 -18.56
C VAL A 119 8.64 -8.18 -19.26
N PRO A 120 9.57 -8.44 -20.22
CA PRO A 120 9.67 -9.76 -20.85
C PRO A 120 9.99 -10.89 -19.87
N LYS A 121 10.81 -10.61 -18.84
CA LYS A 121 11.17 -11.59 -17.81
C LYS A 121 9.98 -11.93 -16.90
N VAL A 122 9.17 -10.94 -16.54
CA VAL A 122 7.94 -11.16 -15.76
C VAL A 122 6.94 -11.97 -16.59
N ALA A 123 6.75 -11.61 -17.86
CA ALA A 123 5.85 -12.32 -18.76
C ALA A 123 6.27 -13.78 -18.97
N ALA A 124 7.56 -14.04 -19.16
CA ALA A 124 8.05 -15.41 -19.30
C ALA A 124 7.83 -16.26 -18.04
N ALA A 125 7.88 -15.65 -16.85
CA ALA A 125 7.75 -16.34 -15.58
C ALA A 125 6.32 -16.77 -15.21
N LEU A 126 5.30 -16.12 -15.79
CA LEU A 126 3.90 -16.26 -15.36
C LEU A 126 3.02 -16.87 -16.45
N THR A 127 1.96 -17.56 -16.04
CA THR A 127 0.84 -17.96 -16.89
C THR A 127 -0.21 -16.85 -16.92
N GLU A 128 -0.41 -16.20 -15.76
CA GLU A 128 -1.39 -15.13 -15.60
C GLU A 128 -0.94 -14.12 -14.57
N LEU A 129 -1.25 -12.85 -14.80
CA LEU A 129 -0.99 -11.73 -13.89
C LEU A 129 -2.30 -11.03 -13.54
N LEU A 130 -2.64 -10.97 -12.25
CA LEU A 130 -3.82 -10.28 -11.73
C LEU A 130 -3.41 -8.93 -11.16
N CYS A 131 -3.83 -7.87 -11.83
CA CYS A 131 -3.40 -6.50 -11.61
C CYS A 131 -4.39 -5.74 -10.73
N PHE A 132 -3.88 -4.90 -9.83
CA PHE A 132 -4.69 -4.02 -8.98
C PHE A 132 -4.92 -2.64 -9.58
N PHE A 133 -4.12 -2.23 -10.57
CA PHE A 133 -4.27 -0.95 -11.25
C PHE A 133 -4.69 -1.15 -12.71
N PRO A 134 -5.63 -0.32 -13.22
CA PRO A 134 -6.23 -0.51 -14.54
C PRO A 134 -5.25 -0.33 -15.71
N PHE A 135 -4.16 0.42 -15.50
CA PHE A 135 -3.13 0.65 -16.52
C PHE A 135 -2.07 -0.46 -16.61
N GLU A 136 -2.02 -1.37 -15.64
CA GLU A 136 -0.96 -2.40 -15.57
C GLU A 136 -1.06 -3.47 -16.68
N PRO A 137 -2.24 -3.97 -17.07
CA PRO A 137 -2.36 -4.94 -18.15
C PRO A 137 -1.81 -4.43 -19.50
N GLU A 138 -1.93 -3.13 -19.78
CA GLU A 138 -1.43 -2.52 -21.01
C GLU A 138 0.10 -2.67 -21.18
N ILE A 139 0.82 -2.74 -20.06
CA ILE A 139 2.28 -2.86 -20.05
C ILE A 139 2.74 -4.21 -20.61
N PHE A 140 1.89 -5.21 -20.50
CA PHE A 140 2.17 -6.58 -20.94
C PHE A 140 1.55 -6.92 -22.32
N LYS A 141 0.90 -5.97 -23.00
CA LYS A 141 0.42 -6.17 -24.35
C LYS A 141 1.56 -6.60 -25.26
N GLY A 142 1.30 -7.59 -26.11
CA GLY A 142 2.29 -8.14 -27.04
C GLY A 142 3.32 -9.10 -26.44
N THR A 143 3.28 -9.35 -25.12
CA THR A 143 4.21 -10.31 -24.48
C THR A 143 3.69 -11.75 -24.43
N GLY A 144 2.42 -11.97 -24.75
CA GLY A 144 1.74 -13.27 -24.61
C GLY A 144 1.33 -13.61 -23.17
N LEU A 145 1.59 -12.74 -22.18
CA LEU A 145 1.11 -12.91 -20.81
C LEU A 145 -0.36 -12.50 -20.72
N ASP A 146 -1.19 -13.36 -20.12
CA ASP A 146 -2.57 -13.02 -19.76
C ASP A 146 -2.55 -12.12 -18.50
N ALA A 147 -2.65 -10.82 -18.70
CA ALA A 147 -2.67 -9.83 -17.63
C ALA A 147 -4.06 -9.18 -17.53
N LYS A 148 -4.68 -9.24 -16.35
CA LYS A 148 -6.05 -8.79 -16.12
C LYS A 148 -6.13 -7.81 -14.96
N PHE A 149 -6.88 -6.73 -15.13
CA PHE A 149 -7.28 -5.86 -14.05
C PHE A 149 -8.45 -6.49 -13.28
N ILE A 150 -8.29 -6.67 -11.98
CA ILE A 150 -9.31 -7.26 -11.10
C ILE A 150 -9.86 -6.27 -10.07
N GLY A 151 -9.42 -5.00 -10.12
CA GLY A 151 -9.73 -3.99 -9.11
C GLY A 151 -8.78 -4.04 -7.91
N HIS A 152 -8.81 -2.97 -7.12
CA HIS A 152 -7.95 -2.89 -5.94
C HIS A 152 -8.71 -3.30 -4.67
N PRO A 153 -8.24 -4.31 -3.90
CA PRO A 153 -8.96 -4.81 -2.72
C PRO A 153 -9.24 -3.75 -1.66
N LEU A 154 -8.35 -2.77 -1.49
CA LEU A 154 -8.55 -1.68 -0.54
C LEU A 154 -9.81 -0.84 -0.83
N VAL A 155 -10.27 -0.76 -2.08
CA VAL A 155 -11.50 -0.05 -2.44
C VAL A 155 -12.71 -0.70 -1.75
N ARG A 156 -12.83 -2.02 -1.88
CA ARG A 156 -13.94 -2.77 -1.25
C ARG A 156 -13.84 -2.76 0.27
N MET A 157 -12.63 -2.84 0.81
CA MET A 157 -12.41 -2.69 2.25
C MET A 157 -12.88 -1.32 2.74
N ALA A 158 -12.52 -0.23 2.05
CA ALA A 158 -12.94 1.11 2.39
C ALA A 158 -14.47 1.28 2.31
N GLU A 159 -15.11 0.74 1.25
CA GLU A 159 -16.58 0.78 1.09
C GLU A 159 -17.31 0.01 2.21
N SER A 160 -16.82 -1.18 2.58
CA SER A 160 -17.39 -1.98 3.67
C SER A 160 -17.29 -1.26 5.02
N GLU A 161 -16.13 -0.72 5.30
CA GLU A 161 -15.85 -0.01 6.56
C GLU A 161 -16.64 1.30 6.64
N THR A 162 -16.83 2.03 5.54
CA THR A 162 -17.69 3.22 5.48
C THR A 162 -19.14 2.88 5.77
N LYS A 163 -19.65 1.77 5.22
CA LYS A 163 -21.03 1.29 5.52
C LYS A 163 -21.20 0.91 6.98
N GLN A 164 -20.20 0.24 7.57
CA GLN A 164 -20.23 -0.14 9.00
C GLN A 164 -20.20 1.09 9.90
N LEU A 165 -19.38 2.10 9.59
CA LEU A 165 -19.36 3.36 10.32
C LEU A 165 -20.67 4.12 10.20
N ALA A 166 -21.24 4.24 9.02
CA ALA A 166 -22.54 4.88 8.81
C ALA A 166 -23.66 4.19 9.57
N ALA A 167 -23.59 2.86 9.76
CA ALA A 167 -24.54 2.11 10.56
C ALA A 167 -24.30 2.24 12.07
N ALA A 168 -23.09 2.55 12.50
CA ALA A 168 -22.69 2.66 13.91
C ALA A 168 -22.77 4.10 14.45
N VAL A 169 -22.75 5.11 13.58
CA VAL A 169 -22.81 6.52 13.98
C VAL A 169 -24.28 6.91 14.16
N GLY A 170 -24.71 7.00 15.43
CA GLY A 170 -25.77 7.92 15.82
C GLY A 170 -25.33 9.35 15.45
N THR A 171 -26.30 10.21 15.21
CA THR A 171 -26.20 11.59 14.70
C THR A 171 -25.42 12.59 15.57
N ASP A 172 -24.35 12.18 16.24
CA ASP A 172 -23.51 13.12 16.97
C ASP A 172 -22.62 13.89 15.99
N PRO A 173 -22.68 15.23 16.01
CA PRO A 173 -21.82 16.06 15.20
C PRO A 173 -20.34 15.76 15.58
N GLU A 174 -19.46 15.66 14.60
CA GLU A 174 -18.03 15.52 14.85
C GLU A 174 -17.56 16.64 15.81
N PRO A 175 -17.15 16.30 17.02
CA PRO A 175 -16.98 17.32 18.06
C PRO A 175 -15.72 18.18 17.85
N CYS A 176 -14.80 17.77 16.97
CA CYS A 176 -13.53 18.51 16.81
C CYS A 176 -12.82 18.14 15.51
N LYS A 177 -12.35 19.15 14.75
CA LYS A 177 -11.52 18.95 13.57
C LYS A 177 -10.21 18.22 13.93
N THR A 178 -9.85 17.22 13.16
CA THR A 178 -8.68 16.37 13.41
C THR A 178 -7.67 16.47 12.29
N VAL A 179 -6.41 16.71 12.62
CA VAL A 179 -5.25 16.66 11.72
C VAL A 179 -4.50 15.37 11.94
N ALA A 180 -4.36 14.57 10.90
CA ALA A 180 -3.57 13.34 10.95
C ALA A 180 -2.17 13.58 10.38
N LEU A 181 -1.14 13.21 11.14
CA LEU A 181 0.26 13.31 10.71
C LEU A 181 0.86 11.90 10.62
N LEU A 182 1.12 11.43 9.40
CA LEU A 182 1.66 10.10 9.13
C LEU A 182 3.12 10.20 8.65
N PRO A 183 4.10 10.19 9.56
CA PRO A 183 5.52 10.37 9.19
C PRO A 183 6.17 9.15 8.53
N GLY A 184 5.41 8.08 8.31
CA GLY A 184 5.88 6.82 7.77
C GLY A 184 5.96 5.70 8.81
N SER A 185 6.12 4.47 8.34
CA SER A 185 6.20 3.27 9.19
C SER A 185 7.63 2.87 9.58
N ARG A 186 8.62 3.37 8.83
CA ARG A 186 10.03 3.04 9.05
C ARG A 186 10.69 4.07 9.98
N MET A 187 11.54 3.59 10.87
CA MET A 187 12.26 4.44 11.84
C MET A 187 13.02 5.59 11.17
N GLY A 188 13.63 5.35 10.01
CA GLY A 188 14.36 6.38 9.25
C GLY A 188 13.44 7.47 8.68
N GLU A 189 12.22 7.11 8.29
CA GLU A 189 11.19 8.04 7.83
C GLU A 189 10.70 8.90 9.00
N VAL A 190 10.32 8.27 10.11
CA VAL A 190 9.87 8.95 11.33
C VAL A 190 10.90 10.01 11.78
N LYS A 191 12.17 9.63 11.91
CA LYS A 191 13.24 10.55 12.33
C LYS A 191 13.44 11.74 11.38
N ARG A 192 13.18 11.57 10.11
CA ARG A 192 13.43 12.61 9.10
C ARG A 192 12.21 13.49 8.82
N ILE A 193 11.02 12.90 8.80
CA ILE A 193 9.78 13.57 8.40
C ILE A 193 9.11 14.24 9.59
N LEU A 194 8.99 13.53 10.72
CA LEU A 194 8.26 14.04 11.89
C LEU A 194 8.72 15.41 12.39
N PRO A 195 10.04 15.72 12.51
CA PRO A 195 10.47 17.04 12.98
C PRO A 195 9.95 18.20 12.10
N ARG A 196 9.86 18.00 10.77
CA ARG A 196 9.31 19.01 9.86
C ARG A 196 7.80 19.15 10.03
N LEU A 197 7.06 18.05 10.21
CA LEU A 197 5.63 18.06 10.50
C LEU A 197 5.32 18.77 11.82
N LEU A 198 6.13 18.55 12.87
CA LEU A 198 5.95 19.24 14.15
C LEU A 198 6.21 20.74 14.04
N LYS A 199 7.18 21.16 13.22
CA LYS A 199 7.40 22.58 12.92
C LYS A 199 6.19 23.19 12.21
N SER A 200 5.55 22.47 11.27
CA SER A 200 4.32 22.96 10.63
C SER A 200 3.18 23.14 11.65
N VAL A 201 3.04 22.23 12.61
CA VAL A 201 2.08 22.36 13.72
C VAL A 201 2.36 23.63 14.54
N SER A 202 3.63 23.90 14.87
CA SER A 202 4.01 25.12 15.60
C SER A 202 3.65 26.40 14.83
N LEU A 203 3.81 26.39 13.49
CA LEU A 203 3.40 27.52 12.64
C LEU A 203 1.90 27.72 12.63
N MET A 204 1.13 26.63 12.47
CA MET A 204 -0.33 26.66 12.51
C MET A 204 -0.85 27.17 13.85
N GLN A 205 -0.23 26.79 14.97
CA GLN A 205 -0.58 27.28 16.30
C GLN A 205 -0.36 28.79 16.43
N ARG A 206 0.79 29.31 15.97
CA ARG A 206 1.08 30.75 15.97
C ARG A 206 0.11 31.54 15.09
N GLY A 207 -0.35 30.96 13.98
CA GLY A 207 -1.37 31.50 13.09
C GLY A 207 -2.81 31.35 13.60
N GLN A 208 -3.00 30.83 14.81
CA GLN A 208 -4.32 30.57 15.44
C GLN A 208 -5.25 29.67 14.62
N THR A 209 -4.69 28.86 13.72
CA THR A 209 -5.46 27.94 12.86
C THR A 209 -5.81 26.60 13.53
N LEU A 210 -5.34 26.37 14.76
CA LEU A 210 -5.58 25.13 15.51
C LEU A 210 -6.79 25.20 16.47
N THR A 211 -7.69 26.15 16.22
CA THR A 211 -8.95 26.24 16.95
C THR A 211 -10.14 26.22 16.01
N ASP A 212 -11.15 25.46 16.36
CA ASP A 212 -12.44 25.45 15.66
C ASP A 212 -13.53 25.84 16.67
N ARG A 213 -14.25 26.94 16.41
CA ARG A 213 -15.31 27.45 17.32
C ARG A 213 -14.84 27.62 18.77
N GLY A 214 -13.58 28.00 18.96
CA GLY A 214 -12.99 28.19 20.29
C GLY A 214 -12.47 26.90 20.97
N GLN A 215 -12.57 25.75 20.32
CA GLN A 215 -12.03 24.50 20.83
C GLN A 215 -10.71 24.12 20.12
N PRO A 216 -9.73 23.54 20.83
CA PRO A 216 -8.48 23.11 20.22
C PRO A 216 -8.71 21.93 19.26
N MET A 217 -8.10 21.98 18.08
CA MET A 217 -8.13 20.87 17.13
C MET A 217 -7.31 19.69 17.65
N ARG A 218 -7.73 18.48 17.30
CA ARG A 218 -6.98 17.27 17.62
C ARG A 218 -5.86 17.05 16.61
N ILE A 219 -4.66 16.81 17.10
CA ILE A 219 -3.51 16.40 16.26
C ILE A 219 -3.15 14.98 16.65
N VAL A 220 -3.19 14.07 15.68
CA VAL A 220 -3.01 12.64 15.93
C VAL A 220 -1.90 12.07 15.04
N ILE A 221 -1.00 11.29 15.64
CA ILE A 221 0.09 10.59 14.96
C ILE A 221 -0.08 9.08 15.19
N PRO A 222 -0.33 8.27 14.15
CA PRO A 222 -0.39 6.84 14.29
C PRO A 222 1.03 6.25 14.35
N ALA A 223 1.26 5.34 15.30
CA ALA A 223 2.49 4.59 15.45
C ALA A 223 2.31 3.15 14.94
N ALA A 224 3.15 2.72 14.02
CA ALA A 224 3.09 1.38 13.43
C ALA A 224 3.37 0.26 14.43
N ASN A 225 4.18 0.53 15.44
CA ASN A 225 4.54 -0.41 16.50
C ASN A 225 5.06 0.35 17.73
N GLU A 226 5.37 -0.38 18.79
CA GLU A 226 5.84 0.21 20.05
C GLU A 226 7.18 0.96 19.92
N ALA A 227 8.10 0.49 19.08
CA ALA A 227 9.37 1.18 18.84
C ALA A 227 9.17 2.53 18.15
N ALA A 228 8.26 2.57 17.16
CA ALA A 228 7.87 3.80 16.49
C ALA A 228 7.17 4.77 17.45
N GLU A 229 6.28 4.27 18.33
CA GLU A 229 5.61 5.08 19.34
C GLU A 229 6.61 5.75 20.29
N ARG A 230 7.57 4.98 20.83
CA ARG A 230 8.62 5.51 21.70
C ARG A 230 9.43 6.61 21.02
N GLU A 231 9.81 6.39 19.77
CA GLU A 231 10.59 7.37 19.02
C GLU A 231 9.77 8.62 18.67
N ILE A 232 8.50 8.47 18.28
CA ILE A 232 7.59 9.60 18.05
C ILE A 232 7.48 10.45 19.31
N LYS A 233 7.19 9.84 20.46
CA LYS A 233 7.10 10.54 21.76
C LYS A 233 8.42 11.22 22.14
N ARG A 234 9.56 10.57 21.89
CA ARG A 234 10.88 11.15 22.12
C ARG A 234 11.10 12.40 21.26
N ILE A 235 10.74 12.35 19.99
CA ILE A 235 10.88 13.50 19.07
C ILE A 235 9.95 14.64 19.50
N ILE A 236 8.68 14.36 19.81
CA ILE A 236 7.73 15.37 20.32
C ILE A 236 8.31 16.08 21.55
N GLY A 237 8.90 15.34 22.50
CA GLY A 237 9.51 15.88 23.70
C GLY A 237 10.75 16.78 23.47
N THR A 238 11.27 16.86 22.23
CA THR A 238 12.36 17.80 21.88
C THR A 238 11.84 19.16 21.38
N PHE A 239 10.52 19.34 21.32
CA PHE A 239 9.89 20.58 20.88
C PHE A 239 9.17 21.25 22.03
N ASP A 240 9.46 22.52 22.27
CA ASP A 240 8.75 23.34 23.25
C ASP A 240 7.51 24.00 22.63
N GLY A 241 6.46 24.15 23.44
CA GLY A 241 5.28 24.94 23.08
C GLY A 241 4.40 24.32 21.99
N LEU A 242 4.48 23.02 21.74
CA LEU A 242 3.51 22.31 20.88
C LEU A 242 2.15 22.19 21.57
N PRO A 243 1.05 22.21 20.81
CA PRO A 243 -0.25 21.84 21.34
C PRO A 243 -0.26 20.36 21.73
N PRO A 244 -1.26 19.88 22.50
CA PRO A 244 -1.40 18.46 22.79
C PRO A 244 -1.45 17.61 21.51
N ILE A 245 -0.55 16.63 21.41
CA ILE A 245 -0.47 15.69 20.29
C ILE A 245 -0.74 14.29 20.82
N GLU A 246 -1.74 13.67 20.23
CA GLU A 246 -2.12 12.30 20.55
C GLU A 246 -1.29 11.30 19.70
N VAL A 247 -0.66 10.34 20.35
CA VAL A 247 0.05 9.23 19.66
C VAL A 247 -0.74 7.96 19.88
N GLN A 248 -1.29 7.41 18.78
CA GLN A 248 -2.12 6.20 18.80
C GLN A 248 -1.38 5.02 18.19
N ARG A 249 -1.42 3.84 18.85
CA ARG A 249 -1.03 2.59 18.18
C ARG A 249 -2.13 2.11 17.26
N GLY A 250 -1.77 1.64 16.09
CA GLY A 250 -2.67 0.88 15.22
C GLY A 250 -3.19 1.66 14.02
N ASN A 251 -4.44 1.55 13.75
CA ASN A 251 -5.07 1.72 12.47
C ASN A 251 -5.00 3.14 11.89
N ALA A 252 -3.96 3.40 11.09
CA ALA A 252 -3.82 4.67 10.36
C ALA A 252 -5.02 4.93 9.43
N ARG A 253 -5.66 3.88 8.92
CA ARG A 253 -6.83 3.97 8.04
C ARG A 253 -8.06 4.51 8.77
N ASP A 254 -8.31 4.07 10.00
CA ASP A 254 -9.43 4.60 10.81
C ASP A 254 -9.20 6.06 11.19
N LEU A 255 -7.95 6.42 11.48
CA LEU A 255 -7.59 7.81 11.72
C LEU A 255 -7.85 8.67 10.47
N LEU A 256 -7.40 8.25 9.29
CA LEU A 256 -7.58 8.99 8.05
C LEU A 256 -9.06 9.21 7.70
N ARG A 257 -9.95 8.25 8.01
CA ARG A 257 -11.39 8.41 7.80
C ARG A 257 -12.04 9.47 8.71
N LYS A 258 -11.49 9.66 9.89
CA LYS A 258 -11.98 10.63 10.89
C LYS A 258 -11.25 11.97 10.80
N ALA A 259 -10.16 12.04 10.06
CA ALA A 259 -9.36 13.25 9.93
C ALA A 259 -10.00 14.24 8.96
N THR A 260 -9.98 15.52 9.33
CA THR A 260 -10.39 16.62 8.48
C THR A 260 -9.38 16.84 7.33
N CYS A 261 -8.10 16.66 7.63
CA CYS A 261 -7.01 16.66 6.66
C CYS A 261 -5.79 15.92 7.21
N ALA A 262 -4.82 15.62 6.33
CA ALA A 262 -3.64 14.87 6.70
C ALA A 262 -2.36 15.36 6.00
N ALA A 263 -1.21 15.13 6.65
CA ALA A 263 0.10 15.12 6.01
C ALA A 263 0.65 13.69 6.07
N VAL A 264 0.91 13.08 4.91
CA VAL A 264 1.19 11.65 4.80
C VAL A 264 2.51 11.42 4.07
N ALA A 265 3.41 10.62 4.65
CA ALA A 265 4.61 10.17 3.97
C ALA A 265 4.28 9.28 2.78
N SER A 266 5.08 9.38 1.70
CA SER A 266 4.90 8.57 0.50
C SER A 266 4.88 7.07 0.81
N GLY A 267 3.92 6.34 0.24
CA GLY A 267 3.73 4.90 0.41
C GLY A 267 2.27 4.50 0.23
N THR A 268 1.91 3.30 0.68
CA THR A 268 0.54 2.76 0.62
C THR A 268 -0.47 3.66 1.37
N ALA A 269 -0.02 4.35 2.42
CA ALA A 269 -0.85 5.27 3.19
C ALA A 269 -1.46 6.41 2.36
N THR A 270 -0.82 6.81 1.25
CA THR A 270 -1.40 7.83 0.34
C THR A 270 -2.64 7.30 -0.40
N LEU A 271 -2.63 6.03 -0.78
CA LEU A 271 -3.81 5.39 -1.36
C LEU A 271 -4.91 5.19 -0.30
N GLU A 272 -4.54 4.82 0.91
CA GLU A 272 -5.48 4.71 2.03
C GLU A 272 -6.13 6.06 2.37
N ALA A 273 -5.35 7.15 2.35
CA ALA A 273 -5.87 8.52 2.54
C ALA A 273 -6.85 8.93 1.42
N ALA A 274 -6.53 8.58 0.17
CA ALA A 274 -7.42 8.84 -0.96
C ALA A 274 -8.75 8.09 -0.83
N LEU A 275 -8.70 6.80 -0.50
CA LEU A 275 -9.88 5.96 -0.29
C LEU A 275 -10.69 6.37 0.95
N ALA A 276 -10.04 6.95 1.96
CA ALA A 276 -10.67 7.55 3.13
C ALA A 276 -11.31 8.92 2.83
N ARG A 277 -11.14 9.47 1.61
CA ARG A 277 -11.60 10.80 1.21
C ARG A 277 -11.02 11.92 2.10
N CYS A 278 -9.79 11.72 2.60
CA CYS A 278 -9.09 12.66 3.47
C CYS A 278 -8.21 13.60 2.63
N PRO A 279 -8.49 14.92 2.59
CA PRO A 279 -7.61 15.90 1.96
C PRO A 279 -6.19 15.76 2.51
N THR A 280 -5.23 15.46 1.64
CA THR A 280 -3.91 15.03 2.06
C THR A 280 -2.81 15.73 1.29
N VAL A 281 -1.85 16.30 2.00
CA VAL A 281 -0.56 16.69 1.43
C VAL A 281 0.43 15.53 1.60
N LEU A 282 0.95 15.06 0.48
CA LEU A 282 1.99 14.03 0.48
C LEU A 282 3.33 14.69 0.76
N VAL A 283 4.08 14.12 1.70
CA VAL A 283 5.41 14.60 2.09
C VAL A 283 6.44 13.49 1.97
N TYR A 284 7.64 13.81 1.49
CA TYR A 284 8.71 12.84 1.48
C TYR A 284 10.08 13.48 1.42
N ALA A 285 10.99 12.95 2.24
CA ALA A 285 12.39 13.34 2.22
C ALA A 285 13.29 12.14 2.49
N VAL A 286 14.34 12.00 1.67
CA VAL A 286 15.43 11.04 1.85
C VAL A 286 16.78 11.76 1.89
N SER A 287 17.86 11.03 2.16
CA SER A 287 19.19 11.64 2.08
C SER A 287 19.48 12.15 0.67
N PRO A 288 20.25 13.23 0.50
CA PRO A 288 20.56 13.79 -0.82
C PRO A 288 21.15 12.76 -1.79
N LEU A 289 22.03 11.89 -1.29
CA LEU A 289 22.60 10.81 -2.09
C LEU A 289 21.52 9.82 -2.57
N LEU A 290 20.62 9.40 -1.70
CA LEU A 290 19.54 8.50 -2.07
C LEU A 290 18.56 9.19 -3.03
N ALA A 291 18.26 10.47 -2.84
CA ALA A 291 17.44 11.25 -3.74
C ALA A 291 18.02 11.30 -5.16
N ALA A 292 19.34 11.49 -5.29
CA ALA A 292 20.04 11.48 -6.59
C ALA A 292 19.96 10.11 -7.27
N ILE A 293 20.11 9.02 -6.51
CA ILE A 293 19.97 7.64 -7.01
C ILE A 293 18.52 7.39 -7.45
N LEU A 294 17.53 7.74 -6.63
CA LEU A 294 16.11 7.53 -6.95
C LEU A 294 15.67 8.32 -8.19
N ARG A 295 16.09 9.57 -8.34
CA ARG A 295 15.82 10.38 -9.55
C ARG A 295 16.34 9.73 -10.83
N ARG A 296 17.45 9.01 -10.76
CA ARG A 296 18.00 8.27 -11.90
C ARG A 296 17.30 6.92 -12.15
N ALA A 297 16.87 6.26 -11.08
CA ALA A 297 16.27 4.92 -11.15
C ALA A 297 14.79 4.95 -11.52
N ILE A 298 14.06 5.95 -10.99
CA ILE A 298 12.62 6.09 -11.21
C ILE A 298 12.39 6.98 -12.43
N THR A 299 12.12 6.36 -13.56
CA THR A 299 11.92 7.06 -14.85
C THR A 299 10.51 6.91 -15.41
N GLY A 300 9.70 6.02 -14.83
CA GLY A 300 8.39 5.64 -15.38
C GLY A 300 7.21 6.41 -14.80
N VAL A 301 7.42 7.23 -13.76
CA VAL A 301 6.39 8.01 -13.08
C VAL A 301 6.92 9.40 -12.71
N ARG A 302 6.01 10.37 -12.66
CA ARG A 302 6.32 11.76 -12.26
C ARG A 302 5.98 12.03 -10.80
N HIS A 303 5.14 11.19 -10.20
CA HIS A 303 4.59 11.34 -8.86
C HIS A 303 5.15 10.30 -7.89
N ALA A 304 5.15 10.64 -6.61
CA ALA A 304 5.59 9.77 -5.51
C ALA A 304 4.41 9.07 -4.81
N GLY A 305 3.19 9.63 -4.90
CA GLY A 305 1.99 9.06 -4.31
C GLY A 305 1.24 8.13 -5.23
N LEU A 306 0.83 6.96 -4.74
CA LEU A 306 0.06 6.00 -5.54
C LEU A 306 -1.24 6.59 -6.10
N ALA A 307 -1.95 7.42 -5.33
CA ALA A 307 -3.17 8.08 -5.80
C ALA A 307 -2.89 9.01 -7.00
N ASN A 308 -1.80 9.78 -6.96
CA ASN A 308 -1.40 10.67 -8.06
C ASN A 308 -0.92 9.88 -9.28
N ILE A 309 -0.19 8.79 -9.06
CA ILE A 309 0.26 7.90 -10.14
C ILE A 309 -0.95 7.28 -10.87
N VAL A 310 -1.95 6.81 -10.11
CA VAL A 310 -3.18 6.27 -10.69
C VAL A 310 -3.91 7.33 -11.49
N ALA A 311 -4.08 8.54 -10.94
CA ALA A 311 -4.72 9.64 -11.63
C ALA A 311 -3.99 9.98 -12.94
N GLU A 312 -2.66 10.20 -12.89
CA GLU A 312 -1.85 10.49 -14.08
C GLU A 312 -1.98 9.41 -15.16
N LYS A 313 -1.87 8.13 -14.76
CA LYS A 313 -1.96 7.01 -15.71
C LYS A 313 -3.36 6.82 -16.31
N CYS A 314 -4.38 7.30 -15.63
CA CYS A 314 -5.78 7.29 -16.09
C CYS A 314 -6.20 8.61 -16.77
N GLY A 315 -5.28 9.58 -16.96
CA GLY A 315 -5.55 10.82 -17.66
C GLY A 315 -6.20 11.94 -16.81
N PHE A 316 -6.02 11.87 -15.48
CA PHE A 316 -6.57 12.86 -14.54
C PHE A 316 -5.48 13.69 -13.89
N GLU A 317 -5.89 14.85 -13.37
CA GLU A 317 -5.02 15.66 -12.51
C GLU A 317 -4.70 14.91 -11.21
N PRO A 318 -3.44 15.02 -10.73
CA PRO A 318 -3.05 14.48 -9.44
C PRO A 318 -3.91 15.05 -8.31
N PRO A 319 -4.60 14.20 -7.52
CA PRO A 319 -5.53 14.68 -6.49
C PRO A 319 -4.86 15.22 -5.23
N MET A 320 -3.57 14.97 -5.04
CA MET A 320 -2.83 15.35 -3.83
C MET A 320 -1.64 16.23 -4.17
N PRO A 321 -1.44 17.37 -3.47
CA PRO A 321 -0.17 18.09 -3.54
C PRO A 321 0.98 17.22 -3.02
N GLU A 322 2.14 17.26 -3.68
CA GLU A 322 3.34 16.54 -3.31
C GLU A 322 4.47 17.51 -2.94
N LEU A 323 4.90 17.45 -1.69
CA LEU A 323 6.03 18.20 -1.17
C LEU A 323 7.22 17.24 -1.00
N LEU A 324 8.11 17.22 -1.99
CA LEU A 324 9.24 16.29 -2.03
C LEU A 324 10.54 17.03 -1.77
N GLN A 325 11.41 16.44 -0.97
CA GLN A 325 12.78 16.91 -0.69
C GLN A 325 12.83 18.38 -0.22
N GLU A 326 13.28 19.29 -1.08
CA GLU A 326 13.45 20.72 -0.80
C GLU A 326 12.08 21.43 -0.71
N ALA A 327 11.07 21.00 -1.48
CA ALA A 327 9.71 21.53 -1.40
C ALA A 327 8.98 21.15 -0.11
N PHE A 328 9.45 20.10 0.58
CA PHE A 328 8.91 19.72 1.88
C PHE A 328 9.39 20.68 2.97
N THR A 329 8.78 21.85 3.05
CA THR A 329 9.01 22.83 4.11
C THR A 329 7.88 22.83 5.13
N PRO A 330 8.14 23.22 6.40
CA PRO A 330 7.07 23.36 7.39
C PRO A 330 5.99 24.35 6.99
N GLU A 331 6.36 25.44 6.32
CA GLU A 331 5.48 26.51 5.84
C GLU A 331 4.49 25.97 4.79
N ALA A 332 4.98 25.25 3.77
CA ALA A 332 4.15 24.68 2.73
C ALA A 332 3.15 23.64 3.29
N VAL A 333 3.58 22.79 4.25
CA VAL A 333 2.67 21.86 4.93
C VAL A 333 1.62 22.60 5.73
N ALA A 334 2.02 23.61 6.51
CA ALA A 334 1.11 24.42 7.32
C ALA A 334 0.06 25.13 6.45
N GLU A 335 0.46 25.65 5.28
CA GLU A 335 -0.43 26.31 4.31
C GLU A 335 -1.55 25.36 3.85
N TYR A 336 -1.21 24.16 3.34
CA TYR A 336 -2.22 23.19 2.89
C TYR A 336 -3.14 22.73 4.02
N LEU A 337 -2.60 22.38 5.17
CA LEU A 337 -3.41 21.94 6.29
C LEU A 337 -4.33 23.06 6.80
N SER A 338 -3.81 24.27 6.97
CA SER A 338 -4.61 25.44 7.40
C SER A 338 -5.73 25.76 6.42
N ARG A 339 -5.45 25.72 5.10
CA ARG A 339 -6.46 25.93 4.06
C ARG A 339 -7.61 24.94 4.20
N TRP A 340 -7.34 23.65 4.32
CA TRP A 340 -8.40 22.62 4.46
C TRP A 340 -9.13 22.68 5.81
N LEU A 341 -8.51 23.21 6.84
CA LEU A 341 -9.15 23.42 8.14
C LEU A 341 -10.11 24.62 8.13
N SER A 342 -9.74 25.70 7.45
CA SER A 342 -10.51 26.96 7.43
C SER A 342 -11.51 27.07 6.27
N ASP A 343 -11.21 26.47 5.11
CA ASP A 343 -11.97 26.58 3.87
C ASP A 343 -12.67 25.26 3.51
N GLU A 344 -13.98 25.23 3.69
CA GLU A 344 -14.81 24.05 3.39
C GLU A 344 -14.91 23.78 1.89
N SER A 345 -14.89 24.84 1.05
CA SER A 345 -14.93 24.70 -0.40
C SER A 345 -13.64 24.07 -0.92
N ALA A 346 -12.47 24.52 -0.43
CA ALA A 346 -11.19 23.92 -0.78
C ALA A 346 -11.09 22.45 -0.33
N ARG A 347 -11.70 22.13 0.81
CA ARG A 347 -11.78 20.75 1.30
C ARG A 347 -12.67 19.88 0.41
N ALA A 348 -13.84 20.39 0.03
CA ALA A 348 -14.77 19.69 -0.87
C ALA A 348 -14.15 19.48 -2.26
N GLU A 349 -13.44 20.46 -2.80
CA GLU A 349 -12.68 20.33 -4.05
C GLU A 349 -11.65 19.21 -3.98
N ALA A 350 -10.84 19.18 -2.91
CA ALA A 350 -9.84 18.13 -2.71
C ALA A 350 -10.48 16.74 -2.64
N ILE A 351 -11.59 16.58 -1.93
CA ILE A 351 -12.35 15.32 -1.85
C ILE A 351 -12.87 14.90 -3.23
N GLY A 352 -13.41 15.83 -4.00
CA GLY A 352 -13.90 15.55 -5.36
C GLY A 352 -12.80 15.02 -6.29
N LYS A 353 -11.58 15.57 -6.21
CA LYS A 353 -10.41 15.07 -6.96
C LYS A 353 -10.01 13.66 -6.51
N LEU A 354 -10.04 13.37 -5.20
CA LEU A 354 -9.77 12.02 -4.67
C LEU A 354 -10.81 11.00 -5.17
N ASP A 355 -12.10 11.34 -5.10
CA ASP A 355 -13.19 10.47 -5.57
C ASP A 355 -13.03 10.13 -7.06
N GLY A 356 -12.74 11.14 -7.90
CA GLY A 356 -12.50 10.95 -9.33
C GLY A 356 -11.35 9.99 -9.62
N ALA A 357 -10.21 10.17 -8.95
CA ALA A 357 -9.05 9.32 -9.13
C ALA A 357 -9.29 7.86 -8.64
N MET A 358 -9.98 7.70 -7.51
CA MET A 358 -10.21 6.37 -6.90
C MET A 358 -11.31 5.57 -7.61
N ALA A 359 -12.20 6.21 -8.37
CA ALA A 359 -13.21 5.51 -9.17
C ALA A 359 -12.60 4.49 -10.15
N TYR A 360 -11.41 4.78 -10.69
CA TYR A 360 -10.69 3.90 -11.62
C TYR A 360 -10.13 2.62 -11.00
N LEU A 361 -10.06 2.54 -9.68
CA LEU A 361 -9.62 1.34 -8.98
C LEU A 361 -10.74 0.30 -8.78
N LYS A 362 -11.97 0.66 -9.15
CA LYS A 362 -13.12 -0.25 -9.07
C LYS A 362 -13.15 -1.19 -10.27
N ALA A 363 -13.42 -2.45 -10.00
CA ALA A 363 -13.79 -3.44 -11.00
C ALA A 363 -15.20 -3.96 -10.71
N ASP A 364 -15.81 -4.62 -11.71
CA ASP A 364 -17.11 -5.25 -11.53
C ASP A 364 -16.99 -6.50 -10.67
N GLY A 365 -17.21 -6.35 -9.37
CA GLY A 365 -17.15 -7.41 -8.39
C GLY A 365 -16.12 -7.23 -7.28
N GLU A 366 -15.99 -8.25 -6.46
CA GLU A 366 -14.98 -8.31 -5.39
C GLU A 366 -13.63 -8.77 -5.97
N PRO A 367 -12.56 -7.96 -5.89
CA PRO A 367 -11.28 -8.25 -6.53
C PRO A 367 -10.71 -9.63 -6.21
N LEU A 368 -10.68 -10.02 -4.93
CA LEU A 368 -10.13 -11.31 -4.54
C LEU A 368 -11.06 -12.49 -4.87
N ALA A 369 -12.36 -12.23 -5.01
CA ALA A 369 -13.30 -13.23 -5.52
C ALA A 369 -13.12 -13.46 -7.03
N LEU A 370 -12.81 -12.39 -7.80
CA LEU A 370 -12.40 -12.50 -9.20
C LEU A 370 -11.08 -13.26 -9.31
N ALA A 371 -10.09 -12.94 -8.50
CA ALA A 371 -8.83 -13.68 -8.45
C ALA A 371 -9.05 -15.17 -8.17
N ALA A 372 -9.90 -15.52 -7.20
CA ALA A 372 -10.21 -16.91 -6.88
C ALA A 372 -10.82 -17.66 -8.08
N ARG A 373 -11.70 -17.00 -8.85
CA ARG A 373 -12.28 -17.57 -10.07
C ARG A 373 -11.23 -17.87 -11.13
N GLU A 374 -10.36 -16.92 -11.42
CA GLU A 374 -9.29 -17.08 -12.41
C GLU A 374 -8.31 -18.19 -11.99
N ILE A 375 -7.91 -18.22 -10.72
CA ILE A 375 -7.02 -19.26 -10.17
C ILE A 375 -7.64 -20.66 -10.32
N LEU A 376 -8.91 -20.82 -9.96
CA LEU A 376 -9.60 -22.12 -10.08
C LEU A 376 -9.77 -22.54 -11.54
N SER A 377 -10.03 -21.61 -12.46
CA SER A 377 -10.06 -21.87 -13.89
C SER A 377 -8.72 -22.43 -14.38
N ARG A 378 -7.59 -21.86 -13.94
CA ARG A 378 -6.25 -22.34 -14.30
C ARG A 378 -5.93 -23.71 -13.65
N ALA A 379 -6.33 -23.90 -12.42
CA ALA A 379 -6.13 -25.18 -11.72
C ALA A 379 -6.98 -26.32 -12.28
N GLY A 380 -8.14 -26.04 -12.85
CA GLY A 380 -9.04 -27.02 -13.48
C GLY A 380 -8.77 -27.30 -14.97
N GLY A 381 -8.15 -26.38 -15.68
CA GLY A 381 -7.94 -26.45 -17.14
C GLY A 381 -6.82 -27.39 -17.61
N GLY A 382 -6.16 -28.07 -16.71
CA GLY A 382 -5.07 -29.03 -17.00
C GLY A 382 -5.48 -30.52 -16.98
N LYS A 383 -6.78 -30.81 -16.95
CA LYS A 383 -7.30 -32.21 -16.98
C LYS A 383 -8.15 -32.44 -18.19
#